data_a9e6a01c14bf720ee30323d18125acfa
#
_entry.id   a9e6a01c14bf720ee30323d18125acfa
#
_cell.length_a   1.000
_cell.length_b   1.000
_cell.length_c   1.000
_cell.angle_alpha   90.00
_cell.angle_beta   90.00
_cell.angle_gamma   90.00
#
_symmetry.space_group_name_H-M   'P 1'
#
loop_
_entity.id
_entity.type
_entity.pdbx_description
1 polymer ?
#
loop_
_entity_poly.entity_id
_entity_poly.type
_entity_poly.pdbx_seq_one_letter_code
_entity_poly.pdbx_strand_id
1 'polypeptide(L)'
;PGFGESPAPEGFVPSIPAYAQALRDFLRAVGAEEAVLVGHSLGGAVATEAAEERTRGLVLLNAAPPSGLPTPEAYYPVLESYRQDRKAPERALEAMAPTQRPPWFPELVDCAQRMHPAHYQGNARALAHWRASRAYGGPVLVLYGTLDPLISREMAEATAAFFPKARLQVLEGVGHSLNLENPGLLKAILEGFLKEVAG
;
A
#
# COMPACT_ATOMS: atom_id res chain seq x y z
N PRO A 1 -8.99 8.07 5.29
CA PRO A 1 -10.45 8.16 5.43
C PRO A 1 -11.18 7.04 4.70
N GLY A 2 -12.32 6.58 5.27
CA GLY A 2 -13.17 5.55 4.67
C GLY A 2 -12.76 4.10 4.94
N PHE A 3 -11.77 3.85 5.80
CA PHE A 3 -11.33 2.52 6.19
C PHE A 3 -11.45 2.35 7.71
N GLY A 4 -11.88 1.14 8.12
CA GLY A 4 -12.05 0.81 9.52
C GLY A 4 -12.98 1.78 10.24
N GLU A 5 -12.52 2.36 11.36
CA GLU A 5 -13.26 3.32 12.16
C GLU A 5 -13.07 4.79 11.69
N SER A 6 -12.25 5.02 10.67
CA SER A 6 -12.02 6.37 10.14
C SER A 6 -13.05 6.70 9.07
N PRO A 7 -14.02 7.61 9.35
CA PRO A 7 -15.06 7.95 8.38
C PRO A 7 -14.46 8.67 7.16
N ALA A 8 -15.10 8.53 6.01
CA ALA A 8 -14.82 9.39 4.87
C ALA A 8 -15.59 10.72 5.07
N PRO A 9 -14.97 11.88 4.81
CA PRO A 9 -15.70 13.15 4.75
C PRO A 9 -16.81 13.10 3.69
N GLU A 10 -17.85 13.89 3.88
CA GLU A 10 -18.91 14.03 2.88
C GLU A 10 -18.32 14.44 1.53
N GLY A 11 -18.73 13.78 0.45
CA GLY A 11 -18.23 14.02 -0.89
C GLY A 11 -16.80 13.56 -1.15
N PHE A 12 -16.19 12.79 -0.26
CA PHE A 12 -14.84 12.28 -0.47
C PHE A 12 -14.75 11.36 -1.69
N VAL A 13 -13.89 11.74 -2.63
CA VAL A 13 -13.60 10.94 -3.83
C VAL A 13 -12.23 10.28 -3.66
N PRO A 14 -12.15 8.92 -3.69
CA PRO A 14 -10.88 8.21 -3.60
C PRO A 14 -9.91 8.64 -4.70
N SER A 15 -8.76 9.16 -4.29
CA SER A 15 -7.63 9.44 -5.17
C SER A 15 -6.32 9.40 -4.38
N ILE A 16 -5.22 9.05 -5.02
CA ILE A 16 -3.92 8.99 -4.35
C ILE A 16 -3.52 10.36 -3.79
N PRO A 17 -3.68 11.49 -4.52
CA PRO A 17 -3.41 12.81 -3.95
C PRO A 17 -4.27 13.17 -2.73
N ALA A 18 -5.56 12.79 -2.72
CA ALA A 18 -6.44 13.05 -1.58
C ALA A 18 -6.02 12.25 -0.33
N TYR A 19 -5.67 10.98 -0.51
CA TYR A 19 -5.11 10.16 0.59
C TYR A 19 -3.77 10.69 1.08
N ALA A 20 -2.88 11.09 0.18
CA ALA A 20 -1.59 11.66 0.53
C ALA A 20 -1.75 12.97 1.29
N GLN A 21 -2.71 13.83 0.90
CA GLN A 21 -3.01 15.05 1.64
C GLN A 21 -3.52 14.76 3.06
N ALA A 22 -4.45 13.81 3.20
CA ALA A 22 -4.93 13.39 4.51
C ALA A 22 -3.80 12.84 5.41
N LEU A 23 -2.86 12.09 4.83
CA LEU A 23 -1.68 11.61 5.57
C LEU A 23 -0.77 12.77 6.00
N ARG A 24 -0.48 13.73 5.13
CA ARG A 24 0.32 14.91 5.48
C ARG A 24 -0.33 15.74 6.61
N ASP A 25 -1.64 15.95 6.51
CA ASP A 25 -2.38 16.70 7.54
C ASP A 25 -2.35 15.98 8.89
N PHE A 26 -2.48 14.65 8.88
CA PHE A 26 -2.33 13.83 10.07
C PHE A 26 -0.92 13.95 10.67
N LEU A 27 0.13 13.78 9.85
CA LEU A 27 1.52 13.87 10.32
C LEU A 27 1.82 15.23 10.95
N ARG A 28 1.34 16.32 10.35
CA ARG A 28 1.46 17.68 10.93
C ARG A 28 0.70 17.81 12.24
N ALA A 29 -0.52 17.28 12.28
CA ALA A 29 -1.36 17.39 13.49
C ALA A 29 -0.77 16.68 14.70
N VAL A 30 0.02 15.60 14.48
CA VAL A 30 0.70 14.83 15.55
C VAL A 30 2.19 15.17 15.70
N GLY A 31 2.72 16.12 14.92
CA GLY A 31 4.13 16.54 14.97
C GLY A 31 5.11 15.45 14.51
N ALA A 32 4.72 14.64 13.52
CA ALA A 32 5.49 13.48 13.03
C ALA A 32 5.94 13.62 11.57
N GLU A 33 6.19 14.85 11.09
CA GLU A 33 6.58 15.10 9.69
C GLU A 33 7.94 14.48 9.32
N GLU A 34 8.76 14.15 10.31
CA GLU A 34 10.05 13.47 10.12
C GLU A 34 9.95 11.94 10.20
N ALA A 35 8.77 11.38 10.05
CA ALA A 35 8.57 9.93 10.11
C ALA A 35 9.20 9.20 8.92
N VAL A 36 9.49 7.92 9.12
CA VAL A 36 9.64 6.95 8.03
C VAL A 36 8.25 6.48 7.64
N LEU A 37 7.90 6.59 6.36
CA LEU A 37 6.60 6.13 5.85
C LEU A 37 6.71 4.70 5.33
N VAL A 38 5.83 3.83 5.80
CA VAL A 38 5.74 2.45 5.33
C VAL A 38 4.42 2.29 4.58
N GLY A 39 4.49 2.03 3.28
CA GLY A 39 3.31 1.89 2.43
C GLY A 39 3.22 0.51 1.79
N HIS A 40 2.08 -0.18 1.97
CA HIS A 40 1.78 -1.46 1.34
C HIS A 40 0.77 -1.26 0.19
N SER A 41 1.03 -1.85 -0.96
CA SER A 41 0.11 -1.83 -2.10
C SER A 41 -0.32 -0.40 -2.49
N LEU A 42 -1.61 -0.07 -2.46
CA LEU A 42 -2.14 1.30 -2.61
C LEU A 42 -1.51 2.28 -1.62
N GLY A 43 -1.28 1.84 -0.37
CA GLY A 43 -0.59 2.66 0.64
C GLY A 43 0.83 3.03 0.23
N GLY A 44 1.48 2.25 -0.63
CA GLY A 44 2.78 2.60 -1.22
C GLY A 44 2.70 3.80 -2.16
N ALA A 45 1.67 3.86 -2.99
CA ALA A 45 1.40 5.03 -3.82
C ALA A 45 1.08 6.27 -2.97
N VAL A 46 0.29 6.10 -1.90
CA VAL A 46 -0.01 7.18 -0.94
C VAL A 46 1.25 7.67 -0.25
N ALA A 47 2.10 6.78 0.26
CA ALA A 47 3.36 7.13 0.90
C ALA A 47 4.32 7.86 -0.05
N THR A 48 4.41 7.39 -1.31
CA THR A 48 5.20 8.03 -2.37
C THR A 48 4.74 9.48 -2.61
N GLU A 49 3.43 9.68 -2.77
CA GLU A 49 2.85 10.99 -3.04
C GLU A 49 2.88 11.91 -1.81
N ALA A 50 2.81 11.34 -0.60
CA ALA A 50 2.85 12.08 0.66
C ALA A 50 4.26 12.50 1.09
N ALA A 51 5.31 11.83 0.61
CA ALA A 51 6.68 12.10 1.04
C ALA A 51 7.10 13.55 0.74
N GLU A 52 7.64 14.22 1.74
CA GLU A 52 8.14 15.59 1.70
C GLU A 52 9.63 15.62 2.07
N GLU A 53 10.27 16.77 1.99
CA GLU A 53 11.71 16.93 2.28
C GLU A 53 12.08 16.48 3.71
N ARG A 54 11.17 16.66 4.68
CA ARG A 54 11.37 16.26 6.08
C ARG A 54 11.14 14.76 6.33
N THR A 55 10.54 14.03 5.40
CA THR A 55 10.37 12.57 5.51
C THR A 55 11.74 11.91 5.62
N ARG A 56 11.95 11.04 6.61
CA ARG A 56 13.27 10.39 6.83
C ARG A 56 13.53 9.20 5.90
N GLY A 57 12.50 8.56 5.39
CA GLY A 57 12.63 7.43 4.47
C GLY A 57 11.30 6.84 4.05
N LEU A 58 11.33 6.02 3.01
CA LEU A 58 10.18 5.27 2.52
C LEU A 58 10.49 3.77 2.55
N VAL A 59 9.51 2.98 3.00
CA VAL A 59 9.49 1.53 2.78
C VAL A 59 8.25 1.21 1.97
N LEU A 60 8.43 0.67 0.77
CA LEU A 60 7.40 0.38 -0.20
C LEU A 60 7.24 -1.14 -0.32
N LEU A 61 6.21 -1.69 0.33
CA LEU A 61 5.95 -3.11 0.39
C LEU A 61 4.95 -3.50 -0.72
N ASN A 62 5.39 -4.27 -1.71
CA ASN A 62 4.57 -4.67 -2.85
C ASN A 62 3.70 -3.51 -3.36
N ALA A 63 4.32 -2.34 -3.49
CA ALA A 63 3.64 -1.09 -3.77
C ALA A 63 3.23 -1.00 -5.25
N ALA A 64 2.11 -0.32 -5.51
CA ALA A 64 1.77 0.07 -6.87
C ALA A 64 2.89 0.92 -7.48
N PRO A 65 3.30 0.65 -8.73
CA PRO A 65 4.41 1.34 -9.36
C PRO A 65 4.08 2.83 -9.60
N PRO A 66 5.10 3.71 -9.67
CA PRO A 66 4.91 5.15 -9.91
C PRO A 66 4.16 5.48 -11.21
N SER A 67 4.11 4.54 -12.14
CA SER A 67 3.34 4.62 -13.39
C SER A 67 1.85 4.28 -13.23
N GLY A 68 1.39 4.00 -12.01
CA GLY A 68 0.04 3.55 -11.71
C GLY A 68 -0.15 2.05 -11.93
N LEU A 69 -1.30 1.55 -11.48
CA LEU A 69 -1.65 0.13 -11.61
C LEU A 69 -3.04 0.01 -12.25
N PRO A 70 -3.13 -0.28 -13.57
CA PRO A 70 -4.39 -0.47 -14.24
C PRO A 70 -5.14 -1.70 -13.73
N THR A 71 -6.45 -1.58 -13.55
CA THR A 71 -7.34 -2.69 -13.25
C THR A 71 -8.18 -3.00 -14.50
N PRO A 72 -8.18 -4.26 -14.99
CA PRO A 72 -9.05 -4.62 -16.12
C PRO A 72 -10.53 -4.34 -15.82
N GLU A 73 -11.26 -3.84 -16.78
CA GLU A 73 -12.69 -3.44 -16.62
C GLU A 73 -13.57 -4.56 -16.06
N ALA A 74 -13.28 -5.82 -16.40
CA ALA A 74 -14.03 -6.99 -15.89
C ALA A 74 -13.92 -7.18 -14.37
N TYR A 75 -12.92 -6.56 -13.70
CA TYR A 75 -12.75 -6.68 -12.25
C TYR A 75 -13.54 -5.66 -11.43
N TYR A 76 -13.97 -4.55 -12.00
CA TYR A 76 -14.74 -3.54 -11.24
C TYR A 76 -16.04 -4.08 -10.64
N PRO A 77 -16.86 -4.88 -11.37
CA PRO A 77 -18.02 -5.54 -10.76
C PRO A 77 -17.65 -6.50 -9.61
N VAL A 78 -16.50 -7.18 -9.70
CA VAL A 78 -16.02 -8.07 -8.63
C VAL A 78 -15.67 -7.26 -7.39
N LEU A 79 -14.99 -6.11 -7.54
CA LEU A 79 -14.69 -5.22 -6.42
C LEU A 79 -15.96 -4.68 -5.75
N GLU A 80 -16.98 -4.34 -6.53
CA GLU A 80 -18.27 -3.88 -6.01
C GLU A 80 -19.02 -4.97 -5.24
N SER A 81 -18.87 -6.24 -5.66
CA SER A 81 -19.52 -7.38 -4.98
C SER A 81 -19.02 -7.60 -3.54
N TYR A 82 -17.86 -7.04 -3.16
CA TYR A 82 -17.33 -7.13 -1.79
C TYR A 82 -18.29 -6.59 -0.74
N ARG A 83 -19.14 -5.64 -1.11
CA ARG A 83 -20.17 -5.08 -0.22
C ARG A 83 -21.24 -6.10 0.20
N GLN A 84 -21.55 -7.05 -0.68
CA GLN A 84 -22.72 -7.93 -0.55
C GLN A 84 -22.34 -9.39 -0.34
N ASP A 85 -21.21 -9.83 -0.88
CA ASP A 85 -20.72 -11.20 -0.78
C ASP A 85 -19.41 -11.25 0.01
N ARG A 86 -19.49 -11.64 1.29
CA ARG A 86 -18.32 -11.80 2.17
C ARG A 86 -17.26 -12.75 1.60
N LYS A 87 -17.66 -13.73 0.79
CA LYS A 87 -16.70 -14.68 0.19
C LYS A 87 -15.84 -14.03 -0.91
N ALA A 88 -16.30 -12.94 -1.50
CA ALA A 88 -15.54 -12.26 -2.55
C ALA A 88 -14.26 -11.59 -1.99
N PRO A 89 -14.31 -10.71 -0.95
CA PRO A 89 -13.09 -10.17 -0.34
C PRO A 89 -12.27 -11.26 0.36
N GLU A 90 -12.88 -12.31 0.94
CA GLU A 90 -12.16 -13.42 1.56
C GLU A 90 -11.23 -14.09 0.56
N ARG A 91 -11.74 -14.52 -0.60
CA ARG A 91 -10.92 -15.13 -1.66
C ARG A 91 -9.82 -14.20 -2.20
N ALA A 92 -10.14 -12.92 -2.34
CA ALA A 92 -9.17 -11.93 -2.79
C ALA A 92 -8.02 -11.79 -1.79
N LEU A 93 -8.33 -11.64 -0.50
CA LEU A 93 -7.33 -11.53 0.56
C LEU A 93 -6.53 -12.82 0.74
N GLU A 94 -7.15 -14.00 0.56
CA GLU A 94 -6.45 -15.29 0.55
C GLU A 94 -5.43 -15.37 -0.58
N ALA A 95 -5.79 -14.92 -1.78
CA ALA A 95 -4.87 -14.86 -2.91
C ALA A 95 -3.70 -13.88 -2.68
N MET A 96 -3.92 -12.81 -1.89
CA MET A 96 -2.88 -11.83 -1.53
C MET A 96 -1.94 -12.33 -0.42
N ALA A 97 -2.33 -13.33 0.37
CA ALA A 97 -1.54 -13.94 1.44
C ALA A 97 -1.51 -15.47 1.26
N PRO A 98 -0.85 -15.98 0.19
CA PRO A 98 -0.94 -17.39 -0.20
C PRO A 98 -0.22 -18.34 0.75
N THR A 99 0.77 -17.88 1.52
CA THR A 99 1.64 -18.76 2.31
C THR A 99 1.13 -18.94 3.73
N GLN A 100 0.71 -17.86 4.39
CA GLN A 100 0.26 -17.88 5.77
C GLN A 100 -0.73 -16.76 6.05
N ARG A 101 -1.70 -17.02 6.93
CA ARG A 101 -2.69 -16.06 7.40
C ARG A 101 -2.74 -16.05 8.92
N PRO A 102 -2.89 -14.88 9.56
CA PRO A 102 -3.01 -14.80 11.01
C PRO A 102 -4.37 -15.35 11.49
N PRO A 103 -4.48 -15.75 12.78
CA PRO A 103 -5.76 -16.23 13.33
C PRO A 103 -6.93 -15.23 13.23
N TRP A 104 -6.62 -13.92 13.23
CA TRP A 104 -7.59 -12.82 13.08
C TRP A 104 -7.90 -12.45 11.61
N PHE A 105 -7.51 -13.29 10.65
CA PHE A 105 -7.81 -13.08 9.22
C PHE A 105 -9.31 -12.87 8.93
N PRO A 106 -10.27 -13.57 9.59
CA PRO A 106 -11.70 -13.29 9.40
C PRO A 106 -12.11 -11.85 9.72
N GLU A 107 -11.49 -11.23 10.72
CA GLU A 107 -11.73 -9.82 11.08
C GLU A 107 -11.27 -8.87 9.98
N LEU A 108 -10.15 -9.18 9.30
CA LEU A 108 -9.68 -8.43 8.15
C LEU A 108 -10.68 -8.48 6.98
N VAL A 109 -11.28 -9.66 6.74
CA VAL A 109 -12.35 -9.81 5.73
C VAL A 109 -13.55 -8.94 6.08
N ASP A 110 -13.97 -8.92 7.36
CA ASP A 110 -15.06 -8.09 7.83
C ASP A 110 -14.76 -6.59 7.70
N CYS A 111 -13.50 -6.18 7.92
CA CYS A 111 -13.06 -4.82 7.69
C CYS A 111 -13.10 -4.44 6.20
N ALA A 112 -12.67 -5.33 5.32
CA ALA A 112 -12.75 -5.12 3.87
C ALA A 112 -14.20 -4.97 3.38
N GLN A 113 -15.14 -5.68 4.01
CA GLN A 113 -16.56 -5.58 3.70
C GLN A 113 -17.22 -4.28 4.21
N ARG A 114 -16.61 -3.61 5.18
CA ARG A 114 -17.14 -2.38 5.80
C ARG A 114 -16.47 -1.10 5.29
N MET A 115 -15.69 -1.17 4.23
CA MET A 115 -15.15 0.05 3.61
C MET A 115 -16.27 0.99 3.17
N HIS A 116 -15.98 2.29 3.14
CA HIS A 116 -16.90 3.26 2.56
C HIS A 116 -17.25 2.86 1.11
N PRO A 117 -18.52 2.94 0.68
CA PRO A 117 -18.97 2.46 -0.64
C PRO A 117 -18.15 2.97 -1.83
N ALA A 118 -17.71 4.22 -1.80
CA ALA A 118 -16.89 4.79 -2.86
C ALA A 118 -15.52 4.11 -3.06
N HIS A 119 -15.05 3.30 -2.10
CA HIS A 119 -13.69 2.74 -2.11
C HIS A 119 -13.57 1.45 -2.90
N TYR A 120 -14.63 0.66 -3.03
CA TYR A 120 -14.55 -0.65 -3.68
C TYR A 120 -14.01 -0.55 -5.10
N GLN A 121 -14.59 0.27 -5.94
CA GLN A 121 -14.05 0.56 -7.27
C GLN A 121 -13.12 1.78 -7.28
N GLY A 122 -13.40 2.78 -6.45
CA GLY A 122 -12.68 4.06 -6.42
C GLY A 122 -11.19 3.91 -6.17
N ASN A 123 -10.77 2.98 -5.31
CA ASN A 123 -9.35 2.72 -5.03
C ASN A 123 -8.62 2.15 -6.26
N ALA A 124 -9.24 1.21 -6.96
CA ALA A 124 -8.68 0.66 -8.18
C ALA A 124 -8.58 1.72 -9.29
N ARG A 125 -9.62 2.56 -9.44
CA ARG A 125 -9.62 3.69 -10.37
C ARG A 125 -8.57 4.73 -9.98
N ALA A 126 -8.43 5.03 -8.70
CA ALA A 126 -7.39 5.94 -8.19
C ALA A 126 -5.98 5.47 -8.57
N LEU A 127 -5.68 4.18 -8.39
CA LEU A 127 -4.40 3.58 -8.81
C LEU A 127 -4.21 3.58 -10.33
N ALA A 128 -5.25 3.27 -11.10
CA ALA A 128 -5.18 3.24 -12.56
C ALA A 128 -4.84 4.62 -13.15
N HIS A 129 -5.36 5.70 -12.56
CA HIS A 129 -5.15 7.07 -13.03
C HIS A 129 -3.95 7.78 -12.41
N TRP A 130 -3.44 7.27 -11.28
CA TRP A 130 -2.31 7.90 -10.61
C TRP A 130 -1.02 7.73 -11.39
N ARG A 131 -0.23 8.79 -11.37
CA ARG A 131 1.17 8.83 -11.80
C ARG A 131 1.91 9.65 -10.76
N ALA A 132 3.03 9.14 -10.25
CA ALA A 132 3.81 9.87 -9.25
C ALA A 132 4.24 11.22 -9.78
N SER A 133 3.96 12.28 -9.03
CA SER A 133 4.26 13.65 -9.43
C SER A 133 5.75 13.97 -9.37
N ARG A 134 6.47 13.31 -8.45
CA ARG A 134 7.91 13.50 -8.22
C ARG A 134 8.54 12.30 -7.52
N ALA A 135 9.83 12.11 -7.70
CA ALA A 135 10.62 11.16 -6.92
C ALA A 135 11.02 11.79 -5.58
N TYR A 136 10.84 11.02 -4.49
CA TYR A 136 11.41 11.38 -3.20
C TYR A 136 12.94 11.22 -3.23
N GLY A 137 13.67 12.21 -2.73
CA GLY A 137 15.14 12.26 -2.82
C GLY A 137 15.90 11.58 -1.68
N GLY A 138 15.21 11.14 -0.65
CA GLY A 138 15.79 10.44 0.52
C GLY A 138 15.87 8.92 0.33
N PRO A 139 16.24 8.16 1.39
CA PRO A 139 16.37 6.71 1.36
C PRO A 139 15.04 6.02 1.06
N VAL A 140 15.05 5.03 0.16
CA VAL A 140 13.86 4.21 -0.17
C VAL A 140 14.23 2.73 -0.16
N LEU A 141 13.43 1.94 0.54
CA LEU A 141 13.49 0.49 0.49
C LEU A 141 12.25 -0.04 -0.21
N VAL A 142 12.43 -0.69 -1.36
CA VAL A 142 11.38 -1.39 -2.09
C VAL A 142 11.45 -2.86 -1.73
N LEU A 143 10.33 -3.42 -1.24
CA LEU A 143 10.20 -4.84 -0.90
C LEU A 143 9.25 -5.48 -1.92
N TYR A 144 9.67 -6.61 -2.48
CA TYR A 144 8.89 -7.36 -3.46
C TYR A 144 8.84 -8.84 -3.10
N GLY A 145 7.65 -9.39 -2.96
CA GLY A 145 7.40 -10.81 -2.75
C GLY A 145 7.20 -11.55 -4.08
N THR A 146 7.93 -12.65 -4.30
CA THR A 146 7.94 -13.37 -5.59
C THR A 146 6.64 -14.12 -5.90
N LEU A 147 5.75 -14.30 -4.92
CA LEU A 147 4.42 -14.90 -5.08
C LEU A 147 3.30 -13.83 -5.18
N ASP A 148 3.65 -12.56 -5.33
CA ASP A 148 2.67 -11.48 -5.48
C ASP A 148 1.89 -11.62 -6.79
N PRO A 149 0.53 -11.77 -6.75
CA PRO A 149 -0.26 -11.91 -7.96
C PRO A 149 -0.57 -10.59 -8.67
N LEU A 150 -0.28 -9.45 -8.05
CA LEU A 150 -0.60 -8.11 -8.59
C LEU A 150 0.62 -7.35 -9.07
N ILE A 151 1.71 -7.39 -8.31
CA ILE A 151 2.93 -6.66 -8.61
C ILE A 151 3.94 -7.63 -9.20
N SER A 152 4.37 -7.36 -10.42
CA SER A 152 5.43 -8.15 -11.05
C SER A 152 6.82 -7.67 -10.62
N ARG A 153 7.82 -8.50 -10.87
CA ARG A 153 9.22 -8.16 -10.62
C ARG A 153 9.63 -6.89 -11.38
N GLU A 154 9.24 -6.78 -12.64
CA GLU A 154 9.52 -5.62 -13.49
C GLU A 154 8.90 -4.35 -12.93
N MET A 155 7.69 -4.44 -12.35
CA MET A 155 7.05 -3.30 -11.66
C MET A 155 7.83 -2.88 -10.41
N ALA A 156 8.32 -3.83 -9.63
CA ALA A 156 9.13 -3.56 -8.45
C ALA A 156 10.50 -2.95 -8.82
N GLU A 157 11.14 -3.45 -9.87
CA GLU A 157 12.38 -2.91 -10.42
C GLU A 157 12.18 -1.48 -10.96
N ALA A 158 11.09 -1.24 -11.70
CA ALA A 158 10.72 0.09 -12.16
C ALA A 158 10.43 1.06 -11.00
N THR A 159 9.80 0.56 -9.93
CA THR A 159 9.60 1.35 -8.71
C THR A 159 10.92 1.74 -8.06
N ALA A 160 11.85 0.80 -7.92
CA ALA A 160 13.18 1.11 -7.38
C ALA A 160 13.97 2.10 -8.28
N ALA A 161 13.91 1.92 -9.60
CA ALA A 161 14.58 2.79 -10.54
C ALA A 161 14.03 4.23 -10.57
N PHE A 162 12.80 4.44 -10.11
CA PHE A 162 12.18 5.76 -10.04
C PHE A 162 12.82 6.68 -8.98
N PHE A 163 13.37 6.12 -7.90
CA PHE A 163 13.93 6.89 -6.79
C PHE A 163 15.46 6.89 -6.83
N PRO A 164 16.11 8.05 -6.65
CA PRO A 164 17.57 8.17 -6.79
C PRO A 164 18.36 7.42 -5.70
N LYS A 165 17.74 7.13 -4.55
CA LYS A 165 18.37 6.44 -3.41
C LYS A 165 17.59 5.22 -2.97
N ALA A 166 17.05 4.47 -3.94
CA ALA A 166 16.32 3.24 -3.64
C ALA A 166 17.22 2.02 -3.70
N ARG A 167 16.85 1.03 -2.88
CA ARG A 167 17.28 -0.36 -3.04
C ARG A 167 16.07 -1.27 -3.10
N LEU A 168 16.15 -2.30 -3.95
CA LEU A 168 15.17 -3.36 -4.05
C LEU A 168 15.62 -4.57 -3.24
N GLN A 169 14.74 -5.10 -2.41
CA GLN A 169 14.91 -6.39 -1.76
C GLN A 169 13.83 -7.34 -2.23
N VAL A 170 14.25 -8.41 -2.90
CA VAL A 170 13.36 -9.50 -3.34
C VAL A 170 13.20 -10.50 -2.21
N LEU A 171 11.96 -10.89 -1.94
CA LEU A 171 11.58 -11.79 -0.86
C LEU A 171 11.01 -13.08 -1.49
N GLU A 172 11.83 -14.11 -1.52
CA GLU A 172 11.45 -15.38 -2.12
C GLU A 172 10.36 -16.08 -1.30
N GLY A 173 9.36 -16.62 -1.99
CA GLY A 173 8.27 -17.38 -1.38
C GLY A 173 7.28 -16.53 -0.56
N VAL A 174 7.25 -15.22 -0.76
CA VAL A 174 6.34 -14.27 -0.10
C VAL A 174 5.33 -13.74 -1.11
N GLY A 175 4.06 -13.63 -0.70
CA GLY A 175 2.99 -13.07 -1.51
C GLY A 175 2.90 -11.53 -1.40
N HIS A 176 1.72 -11.00 -1.72
CA HIS A 176 1.46 -9.57 -1.70
C HIS A 176 1.52 -8.97 -0.29
N SER A 177 1.15 -9.77 0.73
CA SER A 177 0.88 -9.28 2.09
C SER A 177 1.90 -9.81 3.11
N LEU A 178 3.20 -9.47 2.95
CA LEU A 178 4.26 -9.85 3.91
C LEU A 178 3.90 -9.53 5.36
N ASN A 179 3.21 -8.41 5.59
CA ASN A 179 2.73 -7.99 6.91
C ASN A 179 1.76 -8.99 7.56
N LEU A 180 1.07 -9.80 6.77
CA LEU A 180 0.20 -10.89 7.21
C LEU A 180 0.94 -12.23 7.22
N GLU A 181 1.74 -12.49 6.19
CA GLU A 181 2.37 -13.78 5.95
C GLU A 181 3.58 -14.02 6.85
N ASN A 182 4.39 -13.00 7.09
CA ASN A 182 5.58 -13.09 7.93
C ASN A 182 5.91 -11.75 8.63
N PRO A 183 5.12 -11.36 9.63
CA PRO A 183 5.32 -10.09 10.36
C PRO A 183 6.67 -10.03 11.08
N GLY A 184 7.24 -11.17 11.47
CA GLY A 184 8.57 -11.24 12.07
C GLY A 184 9.68 -10.83 11.11
N LEU A 185 9.63 -11.31 9.87
CA LEU A 185 10.56 -10.91 8.82
C LEU A 185 10.41 -9.42 8.49
N LEU A 186 9.17 -8.94 8.34
CA LEU A 186 8.92 -7.52 8.10
C LEU A 186 9.50 -6.65 9.23
N LYS A 187 9.26 -7.02 10.48
CA LYS A 187 9.82 -6.33 11.64
C LYS A 187 11.34 -6.22 11.55
N ALA A 188 12.04 -7.33 11.31
CA ALA A 188 13.50 -7.35 11.22
C ALA A 188 14.02 -6.44 10.09
N ILE A 189 13.34 -6.43 8.93
CA ILE A 189 13.68 -5.56 7.80
C ILE A 189 13.49 -4.08 8.18
N LEU A 190 12.35 -3.74 8.79
CA LEU A 190 12.06 -2.38 9.23
C LEU A 190 13.05 -1.88 10.28
N GLU A 191 13.40 -2.70 11.27
CA GLU A 191 14.41 -2.35 12.28
C GLU A 191 15.78 -2.08 11.66
N GLY A 192 16.15 -2.85 10.63
CA GLY A 192 17.38 -2.61 9.85
C GLY A 192 17.35 -1.26 9.13
N PHE A 193 16.27 -0.99 8.41
CA PHE A 193 16.12 0.27 7.68
C PHE A 193 16.04 1.49 8.61
N LEU A 194 15.34 1.37 9.73
CA LEU A 194 15.25 2.46 10.72
C LEU A 194 16.63 2.82 11.31
N LYS A 195 17.49 1.83 11.56
CA LYS A 195 18.88 2.10 12.00
C LYS A 195 19.69 2.80 10.93
N GLU A 196 19.51 2.44 9.66
CA GLU A 196 20.18 3.05 8.51
C GLU A 196 19.84 4.54 8.36
N VAL A 197 18.56 4.91 8.55
CA VAL A 197 18.08 6.29 8.35
C VAL A 197 18.14 7.16 9.60
N ALA A 198 18.45 6.58 10.78
CA ALA A 198 18.60 7.30 12.04
C ALA A 198 20.02 7.88 12.24
N GLY A 199 21.00 7.38 11.48
CA GLY A 199 22.39 7.87 11.49
C GLY A 199 22.61 8.97 10.51
#